data_48739234fda971b6d0124846d39b2582
#
_entry.id   48739234fda971b6d0124846d39b2582
#
_cell.length_a   1.000
_cell.length_b   1.000
_cell.length_c   1.000
_cell.angle_alpha   90.00
_cell.angle_beta   90.00
_cell.angle_gamma   90.00
#
_symmetry.space_group_name_H-M   'P 1'
#
loop_
_entity.id
_entity.type
_entity.pdbx_description
1 polymer ?
#
loop_
_entity_poly.entity_id
_entity_poly.type
_entity_poly.pdbx_seq_one_letter_code
_entity_poly.pdbx_strand_id
1 'polypeptide(L)'
;MKLNTYLNFGGNCEQAFRFYEEHLDGTITMMMTYGEQPGASNMPPELQKAILYARMIIGETELLGSDVPLESFQPMRSVYLSLALESTDEAERIYALLSDGGKVFMAMQETFFAFRFGMLRDKFGTLWMVICERPVPHDA
;
A
#
# COMPACT_ATOMS: atom_id res chain seq x y z
N MET A 1 11.63 0.21 19.92
CA MET A 1 11.46 -0.65 18.74
C MET A 1 10.34 -0.10 17.88
N LYS A 2 10.52 -0.08 16.56
CA LYS A 2 9.52 0.42 15.63
C LYS A 2 9.35 -0.58 14.49
N LEU A 3 8.11 -0.98 14.22
CA LEU A 3 7.80 -1.93 13.14
C LEU A 3 7.12 -1.17 12.01
N ASN A 4 7.82 -1.01 10.90
CA ASN A 4 7.28 -0.38 9.71
C ASN A 4 7.08 -1.40 8.61
N THR A 5 6.19 -1.10 7.66
CA THR A 5 5.98 -1.92 6.48
C THR A 5 6.86 -1.39 5.36
N TYR A 6 7.60 -2.28 4.71
CA TYR A 6 8.45 -1.96 3.56
C TYR A 6 7.96 -2.75 2.35
N LEU A 7 7.60 -2.04 1.28
CA LEU A 7 7.04 -2.64 0.08
C LEU A 7 8.07 -2.61 -1.06
N ASN A 8 8.31 -3.75 -1.68
CA ASN A 8 9.12 -3.80 -2.91
C ASN A 8 8.20 -3.86 -4.11
N PHE A 9 8.46 -2.99 -5.06
CA PHE A 9 7.73 -2.91 -6.33
C PHE A 9 8.65 -3.27 -7.48
N GLY A 10 8.06 -3.62 -8.60
CA GLY A 10 8.80 -3.97 -9.81
C GLY A 10 8.84 -2.83 -10.83
N GLY A 11 8.98 -1.57 -10.38
CA GLY A 11 9.09 -0.43 -11.25
C GLY A 11 7.98 0.60 -11.11
N ASN A 12 6.96 0.34 -10.29
CA ASN A 12 5.81 1.22 -10.15
C ASN A 12 5.67 1.81 -8.73
N CYS A 13 6.78 1.91 -7.99
CA CYS A 13 6.76 2.42 -6.63
C CYS A 13 6.25 3.87 -6.56
N GLU A 14 6.74 4.74 -7.45
CA GLU A 14 6.32 6.14 -7.43
C GLU A 14 4.82 6.28 -7.70
N GLN A 15 4.32 5.60 -8.72
CA GLN A 15 2.90 5.66 -9.06
C GLN A 15 2.03 5.17 -7.88
N ALA A 16 2.46 4.08 -7.23
CA ALA A 16 1.74 3.55 -6.08
C ALA A 16 1.73 4.55 -4.93
N PHE A 17 2.88 5.10 -4.56
CA PHE A 17 2.98 6.05 -3.45
C PHE A 17 2.19 7.34 -3.72
N ARG A 18 2.22 7.86 -4.96
CA ARG A 18 1.43 9.03 -5.32
C ARG A 18 -0.06 8.76 -5.19
N PHE A 19 -0.49 7.57 -5.61
CA PHE A 19 -1.88 7.15 -5.48
C PHE A 19 -2.31 7.08 -4.00
N TYR A 20 -1.48 6.46 -3.16
CA TYR A 20 -1.78 6.34 -1.73
C TYR A 20 -1.78 7.69 -1.03
N GLU A 21 -0.86 8.59 -1.42
CA GLU A 21 -0.86 9.95 -0.89
C GLU A 21 -2.16 10.67 -1.20
N GLU A 22 -2.64 10.56 -2.42
CA GLU A 22 -3.86 11.24 -2.87
C GLU A 22 -5.12 10.68 -2.21
N HIS A 23 -5.20 9.35 -2.05
CA HIS A 23 -6.46 8.69 -1.69
C HIS A 23 -6.52 8.16 -0.26
N LEU A 24 -5.40 8.01 0.42
CA LEU A 24 -5.35 7.44 1.77
C LEU A 24 -4.88 8.46 2.81
N ASP A 25 -5.01 9.74 2.53
CA ASP A 25 -4.56 10.82 3.42
C ASP A 25 -3.10 10.66 3.83
N GLY A 26 -2.27 10.20 2.91
CA GLY A 26 -0.85 10.03 3.15
C GLY A 26 -0.07 11.30 2.87
N THR A 27 1.13 11.38 3.42
CA THR A 27 2.09 12.43 3.13
C THR A 27 3.43 11.80 2.81
N ILE A 28 3.90 11.95 1.57
CA ILE A 28 5.22 11.48 1.17
C ILE A 28 6.26 12.39 1.82
N THR A 29 7.12 11.82 2.64
CA THR A 29 8.18 12.55 3.34
C THR A 29 9.54 12.40 2.69
N MET A 30 9.73 11.36 1.86
CA MET A 30 10.95 11.16 1.10
C MET A 30 10.63 10.34 -0.15
N MET A 31 11.25 10.70 -1.27
CA MET A 31 11.23 9.92 -2.49
C MET A 31 12.53 10.16 -3.23
N MET A 32 13.38 9.14 -3.27
CA MET A 32 14.70 9.21 -3.88
C MET A 32 14.80 8.19 -5.00
N THR A 33 15.28 8.64 -6.16
CA THR A 33 15.53 7.75 -7.28
C THR A 33 16.93 7.14 -7.19
N TYR A 34 17.14 6.03 -7.90
CA TYR A 34 18.47 5.46 -8.03
C TYR A 34 19.45 6.44 -8.68
N GLY A 35 18.96 7.30 -9.60
CA GLY A 35 19.78 8.29 -10.26
C GLY A 35 20.32 9.38 -9.35
N GLU A 36 19.73 9.58 -8.18
CA GLU A 36 20.16 10.61 -7.24
C GLU A 36 21.28 10.15 -6.31
N GLN A 37 21.62 8.86 -6.31
CA GLN A 37 22.70 8.36 -5.48
C GLN A 37 24.06 8.62 -6.11
N PRO A 38 25.14 8.74 -5.31
CA PRO A 38 26.49 8.91 -5.87
C PRO A 38 26.88 7.77 -6.81
N GLY A 39 27.48 8.09 -7.94
CA GLY A 39 27.93 7.10 -8.91
C GLY A 39 26.85 6.58 -9.85
N ALA A 40 25.65 7.15 -9.82
CA ALA A 40 24.52 6.67 -10.60
C ALA A 40 24.67 6.92 -12.12
N SER A 41 25.60 7.79 -12.53
CA SER A 41 25.78 8.10 -13.95
C SER A 41 26.11 6.89 -14.81
N ASN A 42 26.62 5.81 -14.21
CA ASN A 42 26.92 4.56 -14.90
C ASN A 42 25.74 3.62 -15.02
N MET A 43 24.59 3.98 -14.44
CA MET A 43 23.40 3.13 -14.48
C MET A 43 22.62 3.37 -15.78
N PRO A 44 21.90 2.33 -16.29
CA PRO A 44 20.99 2.53 -17.41
C PRO A 44 19.94 3.60 -17.10
N PRO A 45 19.52 4.43 -18.06
CA PRO A 45 18.56 5.50 -17.82
C PRO A 45 17.24 5.03 -17.19
N GLU A 46 16.73 3.86 -17.58
CA GLU A 46 15.48 3.33 -17.02
C GLU A 46 15.62 3.07 -15.52
N LEU A 47 16.77 2.55 -15.10
CA LEU A 47 17.02 2.25 -13.70
C LEU A 47 17.21 3.52 -12.87
N GLN A 48 17.75 4.57 -13.50
CA GLN A 48 17.96 5.84 -12.80
C GLN A 48 16.67 6.49 -12.35
N LYS A 49 15.55 6.23 -13.05
CA LYS A 49 14.23 6.79 -12.71
C LYS A 49 13.49 5.96 -11.67
N ALA A 50 13.91 4.73 -11.45
CA ALA A 50 13.29 3.86 -10.46
C ALA A 50 13.54 4.39 -9.05
N ILE A 51 12.68 4.03 -8.12
CA ILE A 51 12.74 4.53 -6.76
C ILE A 51 13.67 3.67 -5.92
N LEU A 52 14.72 4.30 -5.40
CA LEU A 52 15.64 3.66 -4.46
C LEU A 52 15.01 3.59 -3.07
N TYR A 53 14.32 4.64 -2.67
CA TYR A 53 13.73 4.70 -1.35
C TYR A 53 12.59 5.71 -1.30
N ALA A 54 11.46 5.28 -0.78
CA ALA A 54 10.31 6.14 -0.57
C ALA A 54 9.80 5.97 0.87
N ARG A 55 9.28 7.04 1.44
CA ARG A 55 8.70 7.04 2.77
C ARG A 55 7.45 7.89 2.78
N MET A 56 6.39 7.38 3.41
CA MET A 56 5.12 8.07 3.53
C MET A 56 4.54 7.85 4.92
N ILE A 57 3.90 8.88 5.45
CA ILE A 57 3.16 8.79 6.70
C ILE A 57 1.68 8.66 6.35
N ILE A 58 1.02 7.64 6.88
CA ILE A 58 -0.44 7.45 6.80
C ILE A 58 -0.93 7.30 8.24
N GLY A 59 -1.68 8.31 8.74
CA GLY A 59 -2.09 8.31 10.14
C GLY A 59 -0.87 8.28 11.06
N GLU A 60 -0.81 7.28 11.92
CA GLU A 60 0.32 7.09 12.85
C GLU A 60 1.36 6.10 12.33
N THR A 61 1.22 5.64 11.10
CA THR A 61 2.04 4.57 10.53
C THR A 61 2.92 5.10 9.42
N GLU A 62 4.11 4.55 9.28
CA GLU A 62 4.98 4.82 8.14
C GLU A 62 4.95 3.66 7.16
N LEU A 63 4.82 4.00 5.88
CA LEU A 63 4.92 3.06 4.78
C LEU A 63 6.22 3.38 4.03
N LEU A 64 7.05 2.38 3.86
CA LEU A 64 8.33 2.50 3.17
C LEU A 64 8.26 1.70 1.88
N GLY A 65 9.08 2.05 0.89
CA GLY A 65 9.07 1.30 -0.35
C GLY A 65 10.25 1.60 -1.26
N SER A 66 10.41 0.73 -2.24
CA SER A 66 11.39 0.92 -3.30
C SER A 66 11.00 0.09 -4.52
N ASP A 67 11.65 0.38 -5.64
CA ASP A 67 11.66 -0.51 -6.79
C ASP A 67 12.84 -1.44 -6.69
N VAL A 68 12.62 -2.72 -7.03
CA VAL A 68 13.71 -3.69 -7.15
C VAL A 68 13.82 -4.10 -8.62
N PRO A 69 15.00 -4.57 -9.06
CA PRO A 69 15.14 -5.06 -10.43
C PRO A 69 14.14 -6.18 -10.71
N LEU A 70 13.60 -6.21 -11.94
CA LEU A 70 12.55 -7.17 -12.30
C LEU A 70 12.98 -8.62 -12.06
N GLU A 71 14.25 -8.93 -12.27
CA GLU A 71 14.77 -10.28 -12.02
C GLU A 71 14.75 -10.68 -10.53
N SER A 72 14.69 -9.69 -9.64
CA SER A 72 14.64 -9.92 -8.19
C SER A 72 13.25 -9.70 -7.61
N PHE A 73 12.33 -9.19 -8.42
CA PHE A 73 11.00 -8.83 -7.94
C PHE A 73 10.16 -10.09 -7.70
N GLN A 74 9.52 -10.14 -6.55
CA GLN A 74 8.55 -11.18 -6.22
C GLN A 74 7.24 -10.54 -5.83
N PRO A 75 6.12 -10.92 -6.47
CA PRO A 75 4.82 -10.38 -6.12
C PRO A 75 4.47 -10.64 -4.66
N MET A 76 3.79 -9.68 -4.04
CA MET A 76 3.33 -9.81 -2.65
C MET A 76 2.32 -10.94 -2.54
N ARG A 77 2.45 -11.76 -1.49
CA ARG A 77 1.55 -12.88 -1.21
C ARG A 77 1.33 -13.01 0.28
N SER A 78 0.10 -13.30 0.67
CA SER A 78 -0.28 -13.71 2.03
C SER A 78 0.07 -12.74 3.14
N VAL A 79 0.45 -11.50 2.82
CA VAL A 79 0.60 -10.41 3.78
C VAL A 79 -0.29 -9.28 3.29
N TYR A 80 -1.19 -8.81 4.15
CA TYR A 80 -2.13 -7.76 3.81
C TYR A 80 -1.88 -6.55 4.69
N LEU A 81 -1.97 -5.36 4.08
CA LEU A 81 -2.03 -4.13 4.84
C LEU A 81 -3.49 -3.91 5.23
N SER A 82 -3.75 -3.70 6.50
CA SER A 82 -5.10 -3.53 6.99
C SER A 82 -5.40 -2.05 7.19
N LEU A 83 -6.41 -1.55 6.48
CA LEU A 83 -6.92 -0.19 6.65
C LEU A 83 -8.19 -0.24 7.47
N ALA A 84 -8.14 0.32 8.66
CA ALA A 84 -9.30 0.42 9.55
C ALA A 84 -9.92 1.82 9.38
N LEU A 85 -11.15 1.88 8.89
CA LEU A 85 -11.88 3.11 8.64
C LEU A 85 -12.98 3.25 9.69
N GLU A 86 -13.33 4.48 10.03
CA GLU A 86 -14.29 4.76 11.11
C GLU A 86 -15.73 4.69 10.65
N SER A 87 -16.00 4.79 9.34
CA SER A 87 -17.36 4.73 8.82
C SER A 87 -17.48 3.73 7.69
N THR A 88 -18.68 3.19 7.51
CA THR A 88 -18.98 2.28 6.40
C THR A 88 -18.88 2.97 5.05
N ASP A 89 -19.30 4.24 4.98
CA ASP A 89 -19.23 4.99 3.73
C ASP A 89 -17.78 5.21 3.30
N GLU A 90 -16.91 5.54 4.25
CA GLU A 90 -15.49 5.72 3.95
C GLU A 90 -14.84 4.40 3.54
N ALA A 91 -15.18 3.31 4.23
CA ALA A 91 -14.66 1.99 3.88
C ALA A 91 -15.06 1.60 2.46
N GLU A 92 -16.32 1.83 2.07
CA GLU A 92 -16.78 1.54 0.71
C GLU A 92 -16.06 2.40 -0.33
N ARG A 93 -15.86 3.69 -0.04
CA ARG A 93 -15.17 4.61 -0.93
C ARG A 93 -13.72 4.18 -1.17
N ILE A 94 -13.00 3.90 -0.11
CA ILE A 94 -11.59 3.48 -0.18
C ILE A 94 -11.49 2.13 -0.88
N TYR A 95 -12.38 1.20 -0.57
CA TYR A 95 -12.38 -0.11 -1.22
C TYR A 95 -12.56 0.02 -2.73
N ALA A 96 -13.51 0.85 -3.16
CA ALA A 96 -13.75 1.07 -4.59
C ALA A 96 -12.51 1.65 -5.29
N LEU A 97 -11.84 2.62 -4.65
CA LEU A 97 -10.64 3.22 -5.21
C LEU A 97 -9.50 2.21 -5.34
N LEU A 98 -9.27 1.41 -4.29
CA LEU A 98 -8.18 0.45 -4.28
C LEU A 98 -8.43 -0.74 -5.21
N SER A 99 -9.69 -1.15 -5.36
CA SER A 99 -9.99 -2.32 -6.19
C SER A 99 -10.02 -2.00 -7.69
N ASP A 100 -10.11 -0.72 -8.05
CA ASP A 100 -10.15 -0.31 -9.46
C ASP A 100 -8.85 -0.67 -10.16
N GLY A 101 -8.94 -1.50 -11.21
CA GLY A 101 -7.77 -2.00 -11.93
C GLY A 101 -7.02 -3.10 -11.22
N GLY A 102 -7.47 -3.51 -10.04
CA GLY A 102 -6.87 -4.58 -9.26
C GLY A 102 -7.68 -5.87 -9.31
N LYS A 103 -7.55 -6.67 -8.26
CA LYS A 103 -8.24 -7.95 -8.14
C LYS A 103 -8.93 -8.04 -6.78
N VAL A 104 -10.21 -8.36 -6.80
CA VAL A 104 -10.98 -8.57 -5.58
C VAL A 104 -10.86 -10.03 -5.16
N PHE A 105 -10.44 -10.27 -3.92
CA PHE A 105 -10.41 -11.61 -3.33
C PHE A 105 -11.65 -11.85 -2.48
N MET A 106 -12.10 -10.81 -1.79
CA MET A 106 -13.33 -10.86 -1.01
C MET A 106 -14.04 -9.53 -1.16
N ALA A 107 -15.26 -9.58 -1.70
CA ALA A 107 -16.09 -8.39 -1.85
C ALA A 107 -16.49 -7.85 -0.48
N MET A 108 -16.74 -6.54 -0.41
CA MET A 108 -17.17 -5.91 0.84
C MET A 108 -18.45 -6.57 1.35
N GLN A 109 -18.44 -6.94 2.62
CA GLN A 109 -19.56 -7.62 3.27
C GLN A 109 -19.58 -7.33 4.75
N GLU A 110 -20.70 -7.60 5.38
CA GLU A 110 -20.84 -7.56 6.82
C GLU A 110 -20.36 -8.89 7.41
N THR A 111 -19.68 -8.83 8.54
CA THR A 111 -19.26 -9.99 9.31
C THR A 111 -19.62 -9.77 10.77
N PHE A 112 -19.39 -10.78 11.63
CA PHE A 112 -19.66 -10.62 13.06
C PHE A 112 -18.67 -9.64 13.72
N PHE A 113 -17.49 -9.40 13.10
CA PHE A 113 -16.45 -8.53 13.66
C PHE A 113 -16.35 -7.19 12.94
N ALA A 114 -17.10 -6.99 11.86
CA ALA A 114 -16.99 -5.78 11.05
C ALA A 114 -18.34 -5.40 10.45
N PHE A 115 -18.63 -4.10 10.41
CA PHE A 115 -19.76 -3.59 9.63
C PHE A 115 -19.47 -3.75 8.14
N ARG A 116 -18.22 -3.60 7.73
CA ARG A 116 -17.74 -3.83 6.36
C ARG A 116 -16.35 -4.42 6.39
N PHE A 117 -16.10 -5.39 5.53
CA PHE A 117 -14.82 -6.08 5.43
C PHE A 117 -14.64 -6.59 4.00
N GLY A 118 -13.49 -6.31 3.42
CA GLY A 118 -13.14 -6.82 2.09
C GLY A 118 -11.65 -6.97 1.93
N MET A 119 -11.24 -7.74 0.93
CA MET A 119 -9.85 -8.03 0.63
C MET A 119 -9.60 -7.91 -0.85
N LEU A 120 -8.45 -7.33 -1.21
CA LEU A 120 -8.11 -7.09 -2.61
C LEU A 120 -6.60 -7.00 -2.83
N ARG A 121 -6.21 -7.10 -4.09
CA ARG A 121 -4.89 -6.65 -4.56
C ARG A 121 -5.12 -5.42 -5.42
N ASP A 122 -4.42 -4.33 -5.13
CA ASP A 122 -4.57 -3.13 -5.95
C ASP A 122 -3.81 -3.27 -7.28
N LYS A 123 -3.98 -2.30 -8.17
CA LYS A 123 -3.37 -2.33 -9.50
C LYS A 123 -1.84 -2.26 -9.46
N PHE A 124 -1.26 -1.90 -8.32
CA PHE A 124 0.20 -1.84 -8.15
C PHE A 124 0.77 -3.12 -7.56
N GLY A 125 -0.08 -4.03 -7.10
CA GLY A 125 0.32 -5.31 -6.53
C GLY A 125 0.26 -5.41 -5.02
N THR A 126 -0.13 -4.35 -4.33
CA THR A 126 -0.24 -4.35 -2.87
C THR A 126 -1.53 -5.02 -2.43
N LEU A 127 -1.43 -5.85 -1.39
CA LEU A 127 -2.59 -6.56 -0.82
C LEU A 127 -3.17 -5.75 0.33
N TRP A 128 -4.48 -5.54 0.30
CA TRP A 128 -5.20 -4.73 1.27
C TRP A 128 -6.37 -5.48 1.88
N MET A 129 -6.52 -5.32 3.18
CA MET A 129 -7.78 -5.54 3.89
C MET A 129 -8.39 -4.19 4.18
N VAL A 130 -9.66 -4.00 3.86
CA VAL A 130 -10.39 -2.77 4.18
C VAL A 130 -11.46 -3.14 5.18
N ILE A 131 -11.44 -2.50 6.35
CA ILE A 131 -12.32 -2.88 7.44
C ILE A 131 -12.89 -1.67 8.14
N CYS A 132 -14.21 -1.73 8.42
CA CYS A 132 -14.87 -0.88 9.40
C CYS A 132 -15.31 -1.79 10.53
N GLU A 133 -14.56 -1.76 11.62
CA GLU A 133 -14.74 -2.68 12.73
C GLU A 133 -16.04 -2.41 13.50
N ARG A 134 -16.63 -3.45 14.04
CA ARG A 134 -17.68 -3.33 15.02
C ARG A 134 -17.21 -3.94 16.34
N PRO A 135 -17.75 -3.48 17.46
CA PRO A 135 -17.43 -4.12 18.74
C PRO A 135 -17.80 -5.60 18.70
N VAL A 136 -16.85 -6.45 19.10
CA VAL A 136 -17.10 -7.87 19.30
C VAL A 136 -17.40 -8.06 20.79
N PRO A 137 -18.55 -8.66 21.15
CA PRO A 137 -18.84 -8.89 22.55
C PRO A 137 -17.76 -9.76 23.19
N HIS A 138 -17.22 -9.30 24.31
CA HIS A 138 -16.34 -10.12 25.12
C HIS A 138 -17.21 -10.86 26.13
N ASP A 139 -17.14 -12.18 26.07
CA ASP A 139 -17.81 -12.97 27.08
C ASP A 139 -17.16 -12.76 28.43
N ALA A 140 -17.95 -12.42 29.39
CA ALA A 140 -17.48 -12.21 30.76
C ALA A 140 -17.01 -13.52 31.37
#